data_feb052443e6062ee5ea27b29d9cca768
#
_entry.id   feb052443e6062ee5ea27b29d9cca768
#
_cell.length_a   1.000
_cell.length_b   1.000
_cell.length_c   1.000
_cell.angle_alpha   90.00
_cell.angle_beta   90.00
_cell.angle_gamma   90.00
#
_symmetry.space_group_name_H-M   'P 1'
#
loop_
_entity.id
_entity.type
_entity.pdbx_description
1 polymer ?
#
loop_
_entity_poly.entity_id
_entity_poly.type
_entity_poly.pdbx_seq_one_letter_code
_entity_poly.pdbx_strand_id
1 'polypeptide(L)'
;MRAAHYFFISVLILFANESVGQGCVAVRGFGGCGVAGGSGLALAPKQWQVGANYRYFKSFRHFKGDEEQYDRLVKQTQVINHSNTLDLSASMGLTLNTQLNLSLPVSYTDRSSYYEHGGQSTTFAGARKTSTSAGIGDARVGVSRWLWNPAWHTNSNLMVGVGLKLPTGNWNAKDSFYNVLVTDPVSGAKTRQTVYRPVDQSIQLGDGGVGLSLELQGFWEMADGLYAYGNAFYISNPRGVNGTLTYRSASNEYMCSVADQYAARLGFLSQSKLHGLSISWGGRIEGVPVKDLIGESLGFRRPGYVVSLEPGVTYMKGKTTVNFNAPMAVYRIRKQSVTDKEIQDATGVPRNGDAAFADYLISAGVTYRFNAPKPKDILTK
;
A
#
# COMPACT_ATOMS: atom_id res chain seq x y z
N MET A 1 24.16 -12.98 23.67
CA MET A 1 23.38 -13.66 22.62
C MET A 1 21.95 -14.07 23.03
N ARG A 2 21.71 -14.64 24.23
CA ARG A 2 20.35 -15.06 24.64
C ARG A 2 19.32 -13.91 24.83
N ALA A 3 19.73 -12.73 25.28
CA ALA A 3 18.83 -11.59 25.48
C ALA A 3 18.22 -11.01 24.17
N ALA A 4 18.95 -11.08 23.06
CA ALA A 4 18.45 -10.62 21.76
C ALA A 4 17.32 -11.52 21.19
N HIS A 5 17.36 -12.83 21.50
CA HIS A 5 16.31 -13.77 21.10
C HIS A 5 14.96 -13.48 21.77
N TYR A 6 14.98 -13.10 23.05
CA TYR A 6 13.76 -12.76 23.78
C TYR A 6 13.17 -11.42 23.36
N PHE A 7 14.02 -10.45 22.99
CA PHE A 7 13.55 -9.16 22.49
C PHE A 7 12.80 -9.29 21.15
N PHE A 8 13.33 -10.09 20.22
CA PHE A 8 12.67 -10.33 18.92
C PHE A 8 11.37 -11.11 19.04
N ILE A 9 11.32 -12.11 19.94
CA ILE A 9 10.11 -12.88 20.24
C ILE A 9 9.08 -12.00 20.97
N SER A 10 9.50 -11.15 21.89
CA SER A 10 8.60 -10.23 22.62
C SER A 10 7.99 -9.16 21.71
N VAL A 11 8.75 -8.66 20.73
CA VAL A 11 8.24 -7.72 19.70
C VAL A 11 7.21 -8.41 18.80
N LEU A 12 7.41 -9.67 18.43
CA LEU A 12 6.43 -10.46 17.66
C LEU A 12 5.11 -10.69 18.44
N ILE A 13 5.18 -10.88 19.75
CA ILE A 13 4.00 -11.15 20.61
C ILE A 13 3.21 -9.87 20.88
N LEU A 14 3.85 -8.69 20.94
CA LEU A 14 3.18 -7.40 21.17
C LEU A 14 2.31 -6.95 19.96
N PHE A 15 2.55 -7.48 18.75
CA PHE A 15 1.73 -7.22 17.57
C PHE A 15 0.58 -8.21 17.34
N ALA A 16 0.38 -9.17 18.26
CA ALA A 16 -0.64 -10.21 18.13
C ALA A 16 -2.07 -9.79 18.54
N ASN A 17 -2.26 -8.55 19.02
CA ASN A 17 -3.57 -8.07 19.42
C ASN A 17 -4.16 -7.10 18.39
N GLU A 18 -5.22 -7.56 17.69
CA GLU A 18 -6.17 -6.80 16.88
C GLU A 18 -5.59 -6.00 15.70
N SER A 19 -4.91 -6.67 14.77
CA SER A 19 -4.57 -6.10 13.48
C SER A 19 -5.77 -6.10 12.55
N VAL A 20 -6.12 -4.94 12.04
CA VAL A 20 -7.30 -4.72 11.19
C VAL A 20 -6.89 -3.95 9.94
N GLY A 21 -7.10 -4.48 8.77
CA GLY A 21 -6.60 -3.88 7.56
C GLY A 21 -7.44 -4.06 6.28
N GLN A 22 -7.07 -3.63 5.09
CA GLN A 22 -7.94 -3.31 3.94
C GLN A 22 -8.01 -4.33 2.79
N GLY A 23 -9.17 -4.37 2.13
CA GLY A 23 -9.35 -4.90 0.77
C GLY A 23 -9.60 -3.80 -0.27
N CYS A 24 -9.14 -4.00 -1.47
CA CYS A 24 -9.21 -3.23 -2.70
C CYS A 24 -7.95 -2.46 -3.12
N VAL A 25 -6.98 -2.22 -2.27
CA VAL A 25 -5.80 -1.43 -2.67
C VAL A 25 -4.56 -2.04 -2.03
N ALA A 26 -3.60 -2.45 -2.85
CA ALA A 26 -2.23 -2.61 -2.37
C ALA A 26 -1.80 -1.27 -1.77
N VAL A 27 -1.27 -1.30 -0.55
CA VAL A 27 -0.88 -0.08 0.15
C VAL A 27 0.07 0.72 -0.72
N ARG A 28 -0.32 1.97 -1.01
CA ARG A 28 0.43 2.83 -1.92
C ARG A 28 1.78 3.19 -1.30
N GLY A 29 2.85 2.93 -2.02
CA GLY A 29 4.19 3.38 -1.63
C GLY A 29 5.06 2.42 -0.82
N PHE A 30 4.71 1.14 -0.73
CA PHE A 30 5.59 0.12 -0.12
C PHE A 30 6.57 -0.52 -1.13
N GLY A 31 6.88 0.16 -2.21
CA GLY A 31 7.71 -0.37 -3.30
C GLY A 31 9.21 -0.06 -3.24
N GLY A 32 9.65 0.84 -2.39
CA GLY A 32 10.99 1.44 -2.48
C GLY A 32 12.13 0.72 -1.78
N CYS A 33 11.85 -0.22 -0.88
CA CYS A 33 12.91 -0.94 -0.17
C CYS A 33 13.18 -2.28 -0.84
N GLY A 34 14.13 -2.29 -1.77
CA GLY A 34 14.72 -3.53 -2.23
C GLY A 34 15.21 -4.35 -1.04
N VAL A 35 14.90 -5.65 -1.01
CA VAL A 35 15.50 -6.56 -0.04
C VAL A 35 16.94 -6.78 -0.47
N ALA A 36 17.85 -5.98 0.05
CA ALA A 36 19.28 -6.23 -0.07
C ALA A 36 19.81 -6.63 1.32
N GLY A 37 20.54 -7.70 1.40
CA GLY A 37 21.20 -8.09 2.64
C GLY A 37 22.45 -7.25 2.88
N GLY A 38 22.74 -6.97 4.16
CA GLY A 38 24.01 -6.40 4.59
C GLY A 38 24.16 -4.88 4.46
N SER A 39 25.39 -4.43 4.63
CA SER A 39 25.79 -3.00 4.63
C SER A 39 25.51 -2.25 3.32
N GLY A 40 25.17 -2.96 2.25
CA GLY A 40 24.81 -2.39 0.95
C GLY A 40 23.54 -1.51 0.95
N LEU A 41 22.78 -1.44 2.06
CA LEU A 41 21.59 -0.60 2.17
C LEU A 41 21.90 0.85 2.57
N ALA A 42 22.98 1.10 3.30
CA ALA A 42 23.33 2.44 3.76
C ALA A 42 23.90 3.30 2.63
N LEU A 43 23.60 4.59 2.68
CA LEU A 43 24.14 5.60 1.78
C LEU A 43 25.23 6.40 2.51
N ALA A 44 26.37 6.57 1.87
CA ALA A 44 27.40 7.46 2.37
C ALA A 44 26.96 8.93 2.28
N PRO A 45 27.57 9.86 3.05
CA PRO A 45 27.26 11.27 2.97
C PRO A 45 27.37 11.81 1.54
N LYS A 46 26.36 12.56 1.09
CA LYS A 46 26.21 13.10 -0.29
C LYS A 46 26.07 12.04 -1.38
N GLN A 47 26.00 10.76 -1.04
CA GLN A 47 25.61 9.72 -1.99
C GLN A 47 24.12 9.76 -2.25
N TRP A 48 23.75 9.64 -3.52
CA TRP A 48 22.38 9.56 -3.95
C TRP A 48 22.02 8.15 -4.42
N GLN A 49 20.78 7.79 -4.19
CA GLN A 49 20.15 6.65 -4.81
C GLN A 49 18.82 7.12 -5.43
N VAL A 50 18.61 6.82 -6.70
CA VAL A 50 17.33 7.01 -7.36
C VAL A 50 16.76 5.66 -7.75
N GLY A 51 15.44 5.55 -7.79
CA GLY A 51 14.77 4.31 -8.12
C GLY A 51 13.44 4.52 -8.81
N ALA A 52 13.06 3.51 -9.57
CA ALA A 52 11.74 3.37 -10.15
C ALA A 52 11.27 1.93 -9.89
N ASN A 53 10.05 1.78 -9.34
CA ASN A 53 9.47 0.49 -9.05
C ASN A 53 8.06 0.43 -9.63
N TYR A 54 7.85 -0.45 -10.60
CA TYR A 54 6.54 -0.69 -11.18
C TYR A 54 5.79 -1.73 -10.37
N ARG A 55 4.52 -1.47 -10.09
CA ARG A 55 3.59 -2.38 -9.42
C ARG A 55 2.33 -2.55 -10.23
N TYR A 56 1.92 -3.81 -10.38
CA TYR A 56 0.66 -4.18 -11.02
C TYR A 56 -0.10 -5.16 -10.16
N PHE A 57 -1.42 -4.95 -10.03
CA PHE A 57 -2.35 -5.96 -9.52
C PHE A 57 -3.72 -5.83 -10.17
N LYS A 58 -4.44 -6.96 -10.17
CA LYS A 58 -5.85 -7.05 -10.53
C LYS A 58 -6.65 -7.48 -9.31
N SER A 59 -7.59 -6.63 -8.84
CA SER A 59 -8.50 -6.99 -7.77
C SER A 59 -9.89 -7.27 -8.33
N PHE A 60 -10.45 -8.45 -8.02
CA PHE A 60 -11.72 -8.89 -8.58
C PHE A 60 -12.48 -9.89 -7.68
N ARG A 61 -11.83 -10.51 -6.70
CA ARG A 61 -12.45 -11.44 -5.76
C ARG A 61 -13.00 -10.66 -4.58
N HIS A 62 -14.31 -10.74 -4.38
CA HIS A 62 -15.01 -10.00 -3.34
C HIS A 62 -15.08 -10.79 -2.04
N PHE A 63 -14.79 -10.13 -0.92
CA PHE A 63 -14.88 -10.71 0.41
C PHE A 63 -15.75 -9.86 1.32
N LYS A 64 -16.59 -10.53 2.12
CA LYS A 64 -17.38 -9.97 3.22
C LYS A 64 -16.96 -10.70 4.49
N GLY A 65 -16.28 -10.03 5.40
CA GLY A 65 -15.46 -10.75 6.37
C GLY A 65 -14.31 -11.45 5.64
N ASP A 66 -14.06 -12.70 5.97
CA ASP A 66 -13.14 -13.62 5.29
C ASP A 66 -13.85 -14.56 4.31
N GLU A 67 -15.17 -14.43 4.17
CA GLU A 67 -15.97 -15.20 3.23
C GLU A 67 -15.96 -14.60 1.82
N GLU A 68 -15.55 -15.40 0.84
CA GLU A 68 -15.59 -15.01 -0.56
C GLU A 68 -17.03 -14.97 -1.09
N GLN A 69 -17.39 -13.87 -1.74
CA GLN A 69 -18.68 -13.67 -2.38
C GLN A 69 -18.70 -14.31 -3.78
N TYR A 70 -18.68 -15.64 -3.83
CA TYR A 70 -18.55 -16.43 -5.06
C TYR A 70 -19.67 -16.14 -6.07
N ASP A 71 -20.85 -15.85 -5.58
CA ASP A 71 -22.00 -15.45 -6.40
C ASP A 71 -21.68 -14.29 -7.36
N ARG A 72 -20.81 -13.36 -6.97
CA ARG A 72 -20.40 -12.26 -7.83
C ARG A 72 -19.60 -12.72 -9.04
N LEU A 73 -18.76 -13.76 -8.86
CA LEU A 73 -17.99 -14.35 -9.97
C LEU A 73 -18.91 -15.13 -10.91
N VAL A 74 -19.80 -15.97 -10.36
CA VAL A 74 -20.77 -16.76 -11.14
C VAL A 74 -21.71 -15.85 -11.95
N LYS A 75 -22.24 -14.79 -11.31
CA LYS A 75 -23.13 -13.82 -11.94
C LYS A 75 -22.40 -12.74 -12.75
N GLN A 76 -21.06 -12.77 -12.79
CA GLN A 76 -20.19 -11.77 -13.42
C GLN A 76 -20.46 -10.34 -12.95
N THR A 77 -20.92 -10.15 -11.70
CA THR A 77 -21.25 -8.84 -11.12
C THR A 77 -20.13 -8.26 -10.25
N GLN A 78 -18.98 -8.92 -10.19
CA GLN A 78 -17.79 -8.45 -9.47
C GLN A 78 -17.29 -7.13 -10.05
N VAL A 79 -16.76 -6.29 -9.17
CA VAL A 79 -15.94 -5.15 -9.59
C VAL A 79 -14.54 -5.66 -9.95
N ILE A 80 -13.98 -5.16 -11.03
CA ILE A 80 -12.62 -5.49 -11.47
C ILE A 80 -11.83 -4.20 -11.53
N ASN A 81 -10.72 -4.13 -10.76
CA ASN A 81 -9.76 -3.03 -10.89
C ASN A 81 -8.44 -3.56 -11.42
N HIS A 82 -7.85 -2.85 -12.38
CA HIS A 82 -6.46 -3.01 -12.79
C HIS A 82 -5.68 -1.79 -12.32
N SER A 83 -4.70 -1.98 -11.46
CA SER A 83 -3.88 -0.90 -10.92
C SER A 83 -2.46 -1.03 -11.42
N ASN A 84 -1.97 0.02 -12.06
CA ASN A 84 -0.60 0.18 -12.51
C ASN A 84 -0.02 1.38 -11.78
N THR A 85 1.09 1.20 -11.07
CA THR A 85 1.76 2.29 -10.33
C THR A 85 3.25 2.22 -10.58
N LEU A 86 3.84 3.34 -10.94
CA LEU A 86 5.28 3.57 -10.97
C LEU A 86 5.66 4.42 -9.77
N ASP A 87 6.32 3.81 -8.78
CA ASP A 87 6.84 4.51 -7.61
C ASP A 87 8.24 5.05 -7.95
N LEU A 88 8.36 6.35 -8.10
CA LEU A 88 9.64 7.04 -8.23
C LEU A 88 10.19 7.36 -6.86
N SER A 89 11.49 7.13 -6.64
CA SER A 89 12.14 7.38 -5.36
C SER A 89 13.50 8.05 -5.52
N ALA A 90 13.86 8.88 -4.55
CA ALA A 90 15.18 9.45 -4.41
C ALA A 90 15.58 9.43 -2.94
N SER A 91 16.82 9.02 -2.64
CA SER A 91 17.37 9.05 -1.30
C SER A 91 18.75 9.67 -1.33
N MET A 92 19.09 10.44 -0.30
CA MET A 92 20.41 11.07 -0.15
C MET A 92 20.97 10.79 1.25
N GLY A 93 22.18 10.29 1.33
CA GLY A 93 22.90 10.19 2.59
C GLY A 93 23.26 11.58 3.12
N LEU A 94 22.76 11.91 4.31
CA LEU A 94 23.13 13.13 5.04
C LEU A 94 24.37 12.91 5.90
N THR A 95 24.40 11.78 6.58
CA THR A 95 25.52 11.27 7.36
C THR A 95 25.71 9.78 7.06
N LEU A 96 26.65 9.11 7.71
CA LEU A 96 26.83 7.66 7.60
C LEU A 96 25.58 6.88 8.08
N ASN A 97 24.84 7.45 9.04
CA ASN A 97 23.68 6.80 9.63
C ASN A 97 22.34 7.35 9.15
N THR A 98 22.31 8.55 8.60
CA THR A 98 21.07 9.30 8.35
C THR A 98 20.91 9.59 6.87
N GLN A 99 19.71 9.39 6.36
CA GLN A 99 19.36 9.67 4.97
C GLN A 99 18.01 10.39 4.85
N LEU A 100 17.93 11.25 3.86
CA LEU A 100 16.68 11.87 3.39
C LEU A 100 16.07 10.98 2.32
N ASN A 101 14.75 10.80 2.36
CA ASN A 101 14.01 9.99 1.40
C ASN A 101 12.88 10.81 0.80
N LEU A 102 12.66 10.62 -0.49
CA LEU A 102 11.54 11.17 -1.25
C LEU A 102 10.92 10.04 -2.08
N SER A 103 9.59 9.99 -2.14
CA SER A 103 8.89 9.10 -3.07
C SER A 103 7.67 9.78 -3.69
N LEU A 104 7.40 9.46 -4.95
CA LEU A 104 6.28 10.00 -5.73
C LEU A 104 5.69 8.86 -6.57
N PRO A 105 4.48 8.38 -6.25
CA PRO A 105 3.78 7.42 -7.09
C PRO A 105 3.14 8.11 -8.29
N VAL A 106 3.21 7.47 -9.45
CA VAL A 106 2.47 7.81 -10.67
C VAL A 106 1.61 6.61 -11.00
N SER A 107 0.29 6.80 -11.07
CA SER A 107 -0.65 5.70 -11.21
C SER A 107 -1.55 5.85 -12.42
N TYR A 108 -1.89 4.71 -13.02
CA TYR A 108 -3.01 4.52 -13.93
C TYR A 108 -3.83 3.36 -13.43
N THR A 109 -5.10 3.61 -13.13
CA THR A 109 -6.01 2.59 -12.61
C THR A 109 -7.32 2.64 -13.38
N ASP A 110 -7.82 1.48 -13.78
CA ASP A 110 -9.17 1.31 -14.31
C ASP A 110 -10.02 0.48 -13.36
N ARG A 111 -11.33 0.76 -13.36
CA ARG A 111 -12.33 0.10 -12.53
C ARG A 111 -13.56 -0.21 -13.36
N SER A 112 -13.78 -1.47 -13.60
CA SER A 112 -14.91 -1.99 -14.35
C SER A 112 -16.00 -2.52 -13.42
N SER A 113 -17.22 -2.03 -13.60
CA SER A 113 -18.39 -2.44 -12.80
C SER A 113 -19.68 -2.32 -13.58
N TYR A 114 -20.75 -2.99 -13.09
CA TYR A 114 -22.12 -2.78 -13.58
C TYR A 114 -22.84 -1.70 -12.79
N TYR A 115 -22.82 -1.81 -11.47
CA TYR A 115 -23.69 -1.01 -10.60
C TYR A 115 -23.35 0.49 -10.62
N GLU A 116 -22.10 0.86 -10.83
CA GLU A 116 -21.67 2.25 -10.92
C GLU A 116 -22.14 2.92 -12.21
N HIS A 117 -22.39 2.13 -13.25
CA HIS A 117 -22.88 2.58 -14.56
C HIS A 117 -24.37 2.27 -14.77
N GLY A 118 -25.17 2.25 -13.71
CA GLY A 118 -26.60 2.07 -13.75
C GLY A 118 -27.06 0.66 -14.12
N GLY A 119 -26.16 -0.29 -14.23
CA GLY A 119 -26.47 -1.71 -14.32
C GLY A 119 -26.68 -2.27 -12.91
N GLN A 120 -27.94 -2.55 -12.55
CA GLN A 120 -28.24 -3.23 -11.27
C GLN A 120 -27.98 -4.74 -11.38
N SER A 121 -28.72 -5.53 -10.63
CA SER A 121 -28.62 -6.99 -10.65
C SER A 121 -28.90 -7.64 -12.01
N THR A 122 -29.60 -6.94 -12.89
CA THR A 122 -29.89 -7.40 -14.25
C THR A 122 -28.86 -6.81 -15.21
N THR A 123 -28.04 -7.67 -15.78
CA THR A 123 -27.06 -7.30 -16.80
C THR A 123 -27.72 -7.32 -18.17
N PHE A 124 -27.69 -6.20 -18.86
CA PHE A 124 -27.96 -6.15 -20.29
C PHE A 124 -26.66 -6.03 -21.06
N ALA A 125 -26.67 -6.39 -22.33
CA ALA A 125 -25.45 -6.32 -23.17
C ALA A 125 -24.84 -4.91 -23.14
N GLY A 126 -23.54 -4.80 -22.83
CA GLY A 126 -22.83 -3.53 -22.71
C GLY A 126 -23.07 -2.74 -21.41
N ALA A 127 -23.76 -3.30 -20.41
CA ALA A 127 -23.98 -2.65 -19.12
C ALA A 127 -22.69 -2.47 -18.30
N ARG A 128 -21.70 -3.38 -18.45
CA ARG A 128 -20.39 -3.23 -17.83
C ARG A 128 -19.61 -2.12 -18.53
N LYS A 129 -19.25 -1.10 -17.76
CA LYS A 129 -18.43 0.04 -18.21
C LYS A 129 -17.25 0.23 -17.25
N THR A 130 -16.31 1.05 -17.67
CA THR A 130 -15.07 1.30 -16.94
C THR A 130 -14.96 2.78 -16.63
N SER A 131 -14.56 3.11 -15.40
CA SER A 131 -14.06 4.41 -15.00
C SER A 131 -12.56 4.33 -14.76
N THR A 132 -11.84 5.42 -15.01
CA THR A 132 -10.38 5.48 -14.97
C THR A 132 -9.87 6.64 -14.14
N SER A 133 -8.64 6.52 -13.66
CA SER A 133 -7.89 7.63 -13.11
C SER A 133 -6.41 7.51 -13.48
N ALA A 134 -5.76 8.63 -13.80
CA ALA A 134 -4.35 8.67 -14.15
C ALA A 134 -3.70 9.95 -13.62
N GLY A 135 -2.50 9.84 -13.08
CA GLY A 135 -1.73 10.98 -12.60
C GLY A 135 -0.79 10.67 -11.44
N ILE A 136 -0.27 11.73 -10.83
CA ILE A 136 0.58 11.63 -9.64
C ILE A 136 -0.28 11.34 -8.40
N GLY A 137 0.26 10.55 -7.49
CA GLY A 137 -0.33 10.30 -6.18
C GLY A 137 0.26 11.18 -5.08
N ASP A 138 0.05 10.77 -3.83
CA ASP A 138 0.53 11.51 -2.67
C ASP A 138 2.03 11.31 -2.49
N ALA A 139 2.80 12.40 -2.60
CA ALA A 139 4.24 12.41 -2.38
C ALA A 139 4.57 12.19 -0.91
N ARG A 140 5.73 11.59 -0.64
CA ARG A 140 6.26 11.43 0.71
C ARG A 140 7.67 11.96 0.80
N VAL A 141 7.96 12.59 1.92
CA VAL A 141 9.31 13.04 2.29
C VAL A 141 9.57 12.57 3.71
N GLY A 142 10.76 12.04 3.97
CA GLY A 142 11.08 11.53 5.29
C GLY A 142 12.59 11.47 5.54
N VAL A 143 12.92 11.34 6.80
CA VAL A 143 14.29 11.12 7.26
C VAL A 143 14.34 9.77 7.95
N SER A 144 15.32 8.96 7.62
CA SER A 144 15.58 7.70 8.29
C SER A 144 17.01 7.59 8.79
N ARG A 145 17.16 6.83 9.88
CA ARG A 145 18.43 6.68 10.59
C ARG A 145 18.68 5.24 10.96
N TRP A 146 19.84 4.74 10.60
CA TRP A 146 20.39 3.50 11.13
C TRP A 146 20.76 3.70 12.59
N LEU A 147 20.31 2.82 13.47
CA LEU A 147 20.55 2.93 14.91
C LEU A 147 22.03 2.70 15.24
N TRP A 148 22.66 1.81 14.51
CA TRP A 148 24.10 1.54 14.64
C TRP A 148 24.83 2.00 13.38
N ASN A 149 26.10 2.34 13.53
CA ASN A 149 26.92 2.78 12.40
C ASN A 149 27.07 1.65 11.35
N PRO A 150 26.57 1.83 10.11
CA PRO A 150 26.59 0.79 9.09
C PRO A 150 27.99 0.32 8.67
N ALA A 151 29.03 1.11 8.93
CA ALA A 151 30.39 0.72 8.67
C ALA A 151 30.92 -0.36 9.64
N TRP A 152 30.33 -0.42 10.84
CA TRP A 152 30.73 -1.37 11.90
C TRP A 152 29.74 -2.50 12.08
N HIS A 153 28.46 -2.24 11.75
CA HIS A 153 27.36 -3.19 11.88
C HIS A 153 26.92 -3.69 10.51
N THR A 154 27.78 -4.47 9.88
CA THR A 154 27.57 -5.01 8.53
C THR A 154 26.67 -6.24 8.51
N ASN A 155 26.61 -6.99 9.63
CA ASN A 155 25.90 -8.26 9.75
C ASN A 155 24.46 -8.08 10.30
N SER A 156 24.21 -6.98 11.00
CA SER A 156 22.87 -6.66 11.47
C SER A 156 22.72 -5.18 11.72
N ASN A 157 21.57 -4.60 11.37
CA ASN A 157 21.25 -3.23 11.70
C ASN A 157 19.72 -3.01 11.64
N LEU A 158 19.28 -1.95 12.31
CA LEU A 158 17.89 -1.49 12.31
C LEU A 158 17.86 -0.02 11.92
N MET A 159 17.01 0.32 10.97
CA MET A 159 16.74 1.69 10.55
C MET A 159 15.34 2.10 11.01
N VAL A 160 15.23 3.29 11.58
CA VAL A 160 13.97 3.94 11.93
C VAL A 160 13.82 5.17 11.05
N GLY A 161 12.63 5.36 10.49
CA GLY A 161 12.30 6.51 9.66
C GLY A 161 11.02 7.20 10.15
N VAL A 162 11.00 8.51 9.98
CA VAL A 162 9.81 9.35 10.16
C VAL A 162 9.63 10.21 8.92
N GLY A 163 8.39 10.42 8.51
CA GLY A 163 8.12 11.17 7.29
C GLY A 163 6.74 11.76 7.24
N LEU A 164 6.50 12.56 6.23
CA LEU A 164 5.23 13.18 5.90
C LEU A 164 4.75 12.70 4.54
N LYS A 165 3.50 12.30 4.49
CA LYS A 165 2.72 12.14 3.26
C LYS A 165 2.05 13.48 2.96
N LEU A 166 2.21 13.98 1.75
CA LEU A 166 1.65 15.24 1.28
C LEU A 166 0.48 14.97 0.32
N PRO A 167 -0.64 15.68 0.42
CA PRO A 167 -1.82 15.47 -0.43
C PRO A 167 -1.62 16.06 -1.83
N THR A 168 -0.63 15.56 -2.57
CA THR A 168 -0.29 16.02 -3.92
C THR A 168 -1.10 15.31 -5.00
N GLY A 169 -1.65 14.13 -4.68
CA GLY A 169 -2.52 13.37 -5.58
C GLY A 169 -3.91 13.98 -5.67
N ASN A 170 -4.51 13.90 -6.85
CA ASN A 170 -5.90 14.32 -7.00
C ASN A 170 -6.84 13.33 -6.27
N TRP A 171 -7.39 13.75 -5.13
CA TRP A 171 -8.34 12.96 -4.32
C TRP A 171 -9.80 13.11 -4.76
N ASN A 172 -10.05 13.94 -5.78
CA ASN A 172 -11.37 14.15 -6.39
C ASN A 172 -11.30 13.94 -7.91
N ALA A 173 -10.53 12.93 -8.34
CA ALA A 173 -10.47 12.52 -9.74
C ALA A 173 -11.87 12.08 -10.20
N LYS A 174 -12.25 12.51 -11.41
CA LYS A 174 -13.60 12.31 -11.95
C LYS A 174 -13.53 11.58 -13.28
N ASP A 175 -14.61 10.84 -13.58
CA ASP A 175 -14.81 10.23 -14.89
C ASP A 175 -16.31 10.12 -15.22
N SER A 176 -16.63 9.68 -16.40
CA SER A 176 -18.00 9.49 -16.89
C SER A 176 -18.62 8.19 -16.38
N PHE A 177 -19.81 8.29 -15.80
CA PHE A 177 -20.61 7.16 -15.37
C PHE A 177 -21.86 7.07 -16.25
N TYR A 178 -22.00 5.98 -16.97
CA TYR A 178 -23.02 5.79 -17.99
C TYR A 178 -24.29 5.18 -17.38
N ASN A 179 -25.45 5.46 -17.99
CA ASN A 179 -26.75 4.89 -17.62
C ASN A 179 -27.17 5.15 -16.15
N VAL A 180 -26.65 6.19 -15.53
CA VAL A 180 -27.02 6.57 -14.16
C VAL A 180 -28.46 7.07 -14.15
N LEU A 181 -29.28 6.53 -13.24
CA LEU A 181 -30.66 6.97 -13.10
C LEU A 181 -30.68 8.31 -12.36
N VAL A 182 -31.07 9.36 -13.06
CA VAL A 182 -31.17 10.72 -12.52
C VAL A 182 -32.67 11.07 -12.40
N THR A 183 -33.08 11.58 -11.24
CA THR A 183 -34.43 12.07 -11.01
C THR A 183 -34.45 13.56 -11.25
N ASP A 184 -35.31 14.01 -12.14
CA ASP A 184 -35.58 15.42 -12.37
C ASP A 184 -36.22 16.03 -11.11
N PRO A 185 -35.63 17.10 -10.52
CA PRO A 185 -36.12 17.64 -9.25
C PRO A 185 -37.48 18.34 -9.36
N VAL A 186 -37.93 18.70 -10.57
CA VAL A 186 -39.19 19.43 -10.81
C VAL A 186 -40.30 18.47 -11.17
N SER A 187 -40.04 17.61 -12.16
CA SER A 187 -41.08 16.68 -12.68
C SER A 187 -41.11 15.33 -11.96
N GLY A 188 -40.09 14.99 -11.18
CA GLY A 188 -39.90 13.67 -10.59
C GLY A 188 -39.60 12.57 -11.61
N ALA A 189 -39.50 12.90 -12.91
CA ALA A 189 -39.19 11.94 -13.96
C ALA A 189 -37.79 11.35 -13.80
N LYS A 190 -37.68 10.02 -13.99
CA LYS A 190 -36.41 9.30 -13.91
C LYS A 190 -35.89 9.00 -15.30
N THR A 191 -34.72 9.54 -15.63
CA THR A 191 -34.05 9.34 -16.92
C THR A 191 -32.66 8.75 -16.72
N ARG A 192 -32.20 7.93 -17.68
CA ARG A 192 -30.83 7.41 -17.67
C ARG A 192 -29.91 8.36 -18.42
N GLN A 193 -28.86 8.82 -17.73
CA GLN A 193 -27.94 9.83 -18.27
C GLN A 193 -26.48 9.41 -18.03
N THR A 194 -25.57 10.01 -18.78
CA THR A 194 -24.14 9.98 -18.47
C THR A 194 -23.84 11.13 -17.50
N VAL A 195 -23.25 10.79 -16.36
CA VAL A 195 -22.94 11.74 -15.30
C VAL A 195 -21.43 11.77 -15.10
N TYR A 196 -20.83 12.96 -15.09
CA TYR A 196 -19.42 13.18 -14.76
C TYR A 196 -19.28 13.46 -13.26
N ARG A 197 -18.65 12.54 -12.54
CA ARG A 197 -18.57 12.59 -11.07
C ARG A 197 -17.30 11.93 -10.53
N PRO A 198 -16.93 12.11 -9.24
CA PRO A 198 -15.79 11.45 -8.62
C PRO A 198 -15.82 9.93 -8.82
N VAL A 199 -14.65 9.38 -9.15
CA VAL A 199 -14.46 7.93 -9.24
C VAL A 199 -14.43 7.31 -7.84
N ASP A 200 -14.58 5.98 -7.77
CA ASP A 200 -14.55 5.26 -6.49
C ASP A 200 -13.23 5.50 -5.73
N GLN A 201 -13.31 5.53 -4.40
CA GLN A 201 -12.15 5.74 -3.52
C GLN A 201 -10.96 4.84 -3.85
N SER A 202 -11.22 3.60 -4.31
CA SER A 202 -10.15 2.63 -4.61
C SER A 202 -9.25 3.03 -5.77
N ILE A 203 -9.72 3.90 -6.65
CA ILE A 203 -8.96 4.39 -7.80
C ILE A 203 -8.67 5.90 -7.74
N GLN A 204 -8.95 6.59 -6.64
CA GLN A 204 -8.50 7.96 -6.44
C GLN A 204 -6.97 8.01 -6.39
N LEU A 205 -6.35 9.08 -6.91
CA LEU A 205 -4.90 9.21 -6.98
C LEU A 205 -4.26 9.56 -5.65
N GLY A 206 -4.95 10.35 -4.83
CA GLY A 206 -4.59 10.70 -3.45
C GLY A 206 -5.75 10.46 -2.50
N ASP A 207 -5.53 10.68 -1.21
CA ASP A 207 -6.58 10.65 -0.18
C ASP A 207 -6.93 12.04 0.36
N GLY A 208 -6.15 13.08 0.02
CA GLY A 208 -6.40 14.47 0.41
C GLY A 208 -6.00 14.81 1.84
N GLY A 209 -5.30 13.93 2.54
CA GLY A 209 -4.81 14.16 3.89
C GLY A 209 -3.29 14.26 3.99
N VAL A 210 -2.81 15.14 4.87
CA VAL A 210 -1.42 15.09 5.34
C VAL A 210 -1.33 13.93 6.34
N GLY A 211 -0.35 13.04 6.14
CA GLY A 211 -0.11 11.90 7.01
C GLY A 211 1.28 11.91 7.61
N LEU A 212 1.41 11.38 8.83
CA LEU A 212 2.68 11.13 9.49
C LEU A 212 3.05 9.66 9.28
N SER A 213 4.23 9.38 8.70
CA SER A 213 4.73 8.01 8.55
C SER A 213 5.78 7.67 9.59
N LEU A 214 5.68 6.44 10.10
CA LEU A 214 6.72 5.75 10.85
C LEU A 214 7.18 4.55 10.03
N GLU A 215 8.49 4.39 9.87
CA GLU A 215 9.08 3.34 9.06
C GLU A 215 10.15 2.58 9.84
N LEU A 216 10.17 1.26 9.68
CA LEU A 216 11.17 0.37 10.24
C LEU A 216 11.75 -0.50 9.12
N GLN A 217 13.07 -0.67 9.12
CA GLN A 217 13.76 -1.60 8.24
C GLN A 217 14.91 -2.23 8.97
N GLY A 218 15.04 -3.56 8.91
CA GLY A 218 16.13 -4.26 9.56
C GLY A 218 16.59 -5.47 8.78
N PHE A 219 17.81 -5.88 9.07
CA PHE A 219 18.40 -7.13 8.59
C PHE A 219 19.31 -7.74 9.63
N TRP A 220 19.47 -9.05 9.55
CA TRP A 220 20.37 -9.81 10.40
C TRP A 220 20.95 -10.99 9.61
N GLU A 221 22.26 -11.06 9.51
CA GLU A 221 22.99 -12.18 8.94
C GLU A 221 22.97 -13.36 9.92
N MET A 222 22.28 -14.42 9.55
CA MET A 222 22.13 -15.63 10.37
C MET A 222 23.25 -16.63 10.12
N ALA A 223 23.72 -16.67 8.88
CA ALA A 223 24.85 -17.46 8.40
C ALA A 223 25.44 -16.76 7.18
N ASP A 224 26.61 -17.17 6.73
CA ASP A 224 27.28 -16.59 5.56
C ASP A 224 26.33 -16.57 4.35
N GLY A 225 26.00 -15.36 3.90
CA GLY A 225 25.08 -15.10 2.79
C GLY A 225 23.61 -15.41 3.05
N LEU A 226 23.20 -15.74 4.28
CA LEU A 226 21.80 -15.92 4.67
C LEU A 226 21.36 -14.85 5.66
N TYR A 227 20.40 -14.02 5.27
CA TYR A 227 19.88 -12.91 6.05
C TYR A 227 18.41 -13.10 6.39
N ALA A 228 18.05 -12.80 7.65
CA ALA A 228 16.69 -12.44 7.99
C ALA A 228 16.50 -10.94 7.72
N TYR A 229 15.34 -10.55 7.20
CA TYR A 229 15.00 -9.15 6.97
C TYR A 229 13.59 -8.82 7.44
N GLY A 230 13.37 -7.56 7.77
CA GLY A 230 12.07 -7.04 8.09
C GLY A 230 11.91 -5.59 7.63
N ASN A 231 10.71 -5.26 7.16
CA ASN A 231 10.31 -3.89 6.87
C ASN A 231 8.90 -3.67 7.36
N ALA A 232 8.62 -2.51 7.91
CA ALA A 232 7.27 -2.11 8.30
C ALA A 232 7.11 -0.62 8.13
N PHE A 233 5.89 -0.18 7.84
CA PHE A 233 5.50 1.22 7.97
C PHE A 233 4.07 1.35 8.48
N TYR A 234 3.80 2.47 9.10
CA TYR A 234 2.48 2.94 9.46
C TYR A 234 2.35 4.41 9.04
N ILE A 235 1.25 4.77 8.39
CA ILE A 235 0.91 6.15 8.07
C ILE A 235 -0.34 6.50 8.85
N SER A 236 -0.22 7.44 9.78
CA SER A 236 -1.36 8.02 10.48
C SER A 236 -1.84 9.27 9.76
N ASN A 237 -3.14 9.32 9.49
CA ASN A 237 -3.82 10.41 8.80
C ASN A 237 -4.82 11.08 9.75
N PRO A 238 -4.49 12.21 10.39
CA PRO A 238 -5.39 12.84 11.36
C PRO A 238 -6.70 13.39 10.78
N ARG A 239 -6.78 13.57 9.45
CA ARG A 239 -7.98 14.04 8.77
C ARG A 239 -8.99 12.91 8.60
N GLY A 240 -10.22 13.06 9.08
CA GLY A 240 -11.26 12.03 8.98
C GLY A 240 -11.80 11.82 7.55
N VAL A 241 -12.23 12.88 6.88
CA VAL A 241 -12.81 12.84 5.52
C VAL A 241 -12.19 13.91 4.61
N ASN A 242 -12.16 13.66 3.30
CA ASN A 242 -11.52 14.56 2.33
C ASN A 242 -12.51 15.46 1.55
N GLY A 243 -13.82 15.29 1.75
CA GLY A 243 -14.86 16.05 1.04
C GLY A 243 -15.29 15.46 -0.30
N THR A 244 -14.66 14.40 -0.79
CA THR A 244 -15.06 13.73 -2.04
C THR A 244 -16.29 12.86 -1.80
N LEU A 245 -17.33 13.06 -2.61
CA LEU A 245 -18.59 12.33 -2.50
C LEU A 245 -18.44 10.90 -3.04
N THR A 246 -19.04 9.94 -2.33
CA THR A 246 -19.07 8.53 -2.71
C THR A 246 -20.38 8.13 -3.40
N TYR A 247 -21.40 8.97 -3.34
CA TYR A 247 -22.78 8.72 -3.79
C TYR A 247 -23.46 7.53 -3.08
N ARG A 248 -23.02 7.23 -1.84
CA ARG A 248 -23.64 6.23 -0.97
C ARG A 248 -24.74 6.85 -0.14
N SER A 249 -25.80 6.09 0.13
CA SER A 249 -26.98 6.58 0.86
C SER A 249 -26.82 6.55 2.39
N ALA A 250 -25.88 5.76 2.92
CA ALA A 250 -25.65 5.69 4.35
C ALA A 250 -25.02 7.00 4.86
N SER A 251 -25.54 7.54 5.96
CA SER A 251 -25.19 8.88 6.47
C SER A 251 -23.69 9.09 6.67
N ASN A 252 -22.98 8.13 7.22
CA ASN A 252 -21.52 8.23 7.46
C ASN A 252 -20.69 7.67 6.30
N GLU A 253 -21.27 7.37 5.14
CA GLU A 253 -20.57 6.85 3.96
C GLU A 253 -20.62 7.78 2.74
N TYR A 254 -21.21 8.96 2.86
CA TYR A 254 -21.38 9.88 1.73
C TYR A 254 -20.08 10.61 1.31
N MET A 255 -19.04 10.60 2.15
CA MET A 255 -17.72 11.15 1.84
C MET A 255 -16.63 10.10 1.98
N CYS A 256 -15.57 10.23 1.18
CA CYS A 256 -14.38 9.39 1.30
C CYS A 256 -13.61 9.66 2.58
N SER A 257 -13.27 8.62 3.31
CA SER A 257 -12.38 8.68 4.48
C SER A 257 -10.92 8.85 4.06
N VAL A 258 -10.15 9.52 4.91
CA VAL A 258 -8.67 9.60 4.85
C VAL A 258 -8.11 8.62 5.88
N ALA A 259 -8.16 7.34 5.57
CA ALA A 259 -7.82 6.29 6.52
C ALA A 259 -6.31 6.11 6.68
N ASP A 260 -5.89 5.69 7.88
CA ASP A 260 -4.54 5.20 8.15
C ASP A 260 -4.19 4.01 7.26
N GLN A 261 -2.90 3.77 7.04
CA GLN A 261 -2.40 2.65 6.24
C GLN A 261 -1.20 2.01 6.90
N TYR A 262 -1.07 0.70 6.80
CA TYR A 262 0.10 0.00 7.27
C TYR A 262 0.49 -1.15 6.33
N ALA A 263 1.77 -1.50 6.37
CA ALA A 263 2.24 -2.77 5.85
C ALA A 263 3.48 -3.22 6.63
N ALA A 264 3.66 -4.54 6.68
CA ALA A 264 4.87 -5.15 7.20
C ALA A 264 5.22 -6.38 6.35
N ARG A 265 6.51 -6.67 6.26
CA ARG A 265 7.03 -7.90 5.68
C ARG A 265 8.22 -8.41 6.49
N LEU A 266 8.30 -9.71 6.59
CA LEU A 266 9.38 -10.43 7.24
C LEU A 266 9.77 -11.60 6.35
N GLY A 267 11.05 -11.92 6.29
CA GLY A 267 11.51 -13.03 5.48
C GLY A 267 12.99 -13.31 5.58
N PHE A 268 13.41 -14.19 4.70
CA PHE A 268 14.80 -14.60 4.54
C PHE A 268 15.28 -14.26 3.14
N LEU A 269 16.55 -13.87 3.05
CA LEU A 269 17.23 -13.61 1.81
C LEU A 269 18.51 -14.46 1.78
N SER A 270 18.68 -15.23 0.74
CA SER A 270 19.89 -16.00 0.48
C SER A 270 20.66 -15.38 -0.69
N GLN A 271 21.92 -15.07 -0.47
CA GLN A 271 22.84 -14.64 -1.52
C GLN A 271 23.31 -15.87 -2.29
N SER A 272 23.16 -15.86 -3.59
CA SER A 272 23.62 -16.93 -4.46
C SER A 272 25.16 -16.85 -4.64
N LYS A 273 25.77 -17.98 -4.92
CA LYS A 273 27.17 -18.05 -5.40
C LYS A 273 27.39 -17.29 -6.71
N LEU A 274 26.33 -17.05 -7.48
CA LEU A 274 26.37 -16.11 -8.61
C LEU A 274 26.45 -14.70 -8.07
N HIS A 275 27.55 -14.01 -8.34
CA HIS A 275 27.85 -12.69 -7.82
C HIS A 275 26.70 -11.70 -8.09
N GLY A 276 26.16 -11.13 -7.01
CA GLY A 276 25.10 -10.12 -7.05
C GLY A 276 23.68 -10.64 -7.11
N LEU A 277 23.43 -11.94 -7.24
CA LEU A 277 22.11 -12.54 -7.22
C LEU A 277 21.70 -12.93 -5.80
N SER A 278 20.48 -12.55 -5.40
CA SER A 278 19.89 -12.95 -4.13
C SER A 278 18.44 -13.40 -4.36
N ILE A 279 18.03 -14.42 -3.63
CA ILE A 279 16.65 -14.93 -3.64
C ILE A 279 16.06 -14.68 -2.25
N SER A 280 14.83 -14.18 -2.21
CA SER A 280 14.12 -13.91 -0.96
C SER A 280 12.80 -14.65 -0.88
N TRP A 281 12.40 -15.02 0.33
CA TRP A 281 11.11 -15.58 0.69
C TRP A 281 10.61 -14.93 1.96
N GLY A 282 9.38 -14.45 1.96
CA GLY A 282 8.83 -13.79 3.13
C GLY A 282 7.32 -13.87 3.20
N GLY A 283 6.81 -13.39 4.33
CA GLY A 283 5.42 -13.07 4.53
C GLY A 283 5.22 -11.56 4.49
N ARG A 284 4.11 -11.12 3.95
CA ARG A 284 3.69 -9.73 3.89
C ARG A 284 2.28 -9.59 4.43
N ILE A 285 2.04 -8.57 5.24
CA ILE A 285 0.71 -8.10 5.61
C ILE A 285 0.58 -6.65 5.20
N GLU A 286 -0.57 -6.27 4.65
CA GLU A 286 -0.85 -4.88 4.30
C GLU A 286 -2.33 -4.57 4.45
N GLY A 287 -2.64 -3.32 4.83
CA GLY A 287 -4.01 -2.95 5.00
C GLY A 287 -4.32 -1.56 5.56
N VAL A 288 -5.61 -1.36 5.93
CA VAL A 288 -6.16 -0.15 6.54
C VAL A 288 -6.97 -0.54 7.78
N PRO A 289 -6.74 0.11 8.92
CA PRO A 289 -7.42 -0.20 10.18
C PRO A 289 -8.90 0.19 10.14
N VAL A 290 -9.70 -0.41 11.03
CA VAL A 290 -11.10 0.01 11.25
C VAL A 290 -11.16 1.40 11.83
N LYS A 291 -10.26 1.68 12.80
CA LYS A 291 -10.10 2.98 13.43
C LYS A 291 -8.69 3.50 13.18
N ASP A 292 -8.58 4.79 12.95
CA ASP A 292 -7.31 5.48 12.83
C ASP A 292 -6.65 5.65 14.21
N LEU A 293 -5.32 5.73 14.21
CA LEU A 293 -4.55 5.93 15.44
C LEU A 293 -4.77 7.34 16.02
N ILE A 294 -4.89 8.32 15.15
CA ILE A 294 -5.10 9.73 15.50
C ILE A 294 -6.21 10.29 14.61
N GLY A 295 -7.15 11.04 15.21
CA GLY A 295 -8.25 11.66 14.52
C GLY A 295 -9.52 10.81 14.51
N GLU A 296 -10.45 11.19 13.66
CA GLU A 296 -11.77 10.57 13.54
C GLU A 296 -11.78 9.55 12.40
N SER A 297 -12.40 8.40 12.65
CA SER A 297 -12.52 7.32 11.67
C SER A 297 -13.81 7.41 10.87
N LEU A 298 -14.18 8.62 10.48
CA LEU A 298 -15.41 8.93 9.75
C LEU A 298 -15.28 8.65 8.25
N GLY A 299 -16.43 8.67 7.58
CA GLY A 299 -16.52 8.54 6.14
C GLY A 299 -16.41 7.09 5.66
N PHE A 300 -16.56 6.96 4.34
CA PHE A 300 -16.50 5.67 3.69
C PHE A 300 -15.07 5.13 3.63
N ARG A 301 -14.88 3.96 4.19
CA ARG A 301 -13.63 3.18 4.11
C ARG A 301 -13.93 1.70 3.97
N ARG A 302 -12.96 0.97 3.46
CA ARG A 302 -12.99 -0.50 3.36
C ARG A 302 -11.90 -1.07 4.26
N PRO A 303 -12.10 -1.17 5.58
CA PRO A 303 -11.09 -1.74 6.47
C PRO A 303 -10.97 -3.25 6.24
N GLY A 304 -9.78 -3.79 6.39
CA GLY A 304 -9.49 -5.18 6.15
C GLY A 304 -8.00 -5.36 5.79
N TYR A 305 -7.46 -6.58 5.66
CA TYR A 305 -6.05 -6.83 5.32
C TYR A 305 -5.87 -8.04 4.42
N VAL A 306 -4.70 -8.07 3.80
CA VAL A 306 -4.20 -9.20 3.02
C VAL A 306 -2.94 -9.72 3.67
N VAL A 307 -2.85 -11.05 3.84
CA VAL A 307 -1.60 -11.74 4.13
C VAL A 307 -1.15 -12.44 2.86
N SER A 308 0.12 -12.26 2.50
CA SER A 308 0.70 -12.82 1.28
C SER A 308 2.01 -13.54 1.58
N LEU A 309 2.32 -14.58 0.81
CA LEU A 309 3.67 -15.10 0.64
C LEU A 309 4.37 -14.28 -0.43
N GLU A 310 5.58 -13.80 -0.15
CA GLU A 310 6.30 -12.88 -1.03
C GLU A 310 7.65 -13.48 -1.47
N PRO A 311 7.69 -14.28 -2.55
CA PRO A 311 8.93 -14.63 -3.20
C PRO A 311 9.53 -13.43 -3.93
N GLY A 312 10.86 -13.36 -3.97
CA GLY A 312 11.56 -12.28 -4.64
C GLY A 312 12.93 -12.68 -5.15
N VAL A 313 13.40 -11.91 -6.12
CA VAL A 313 14.74 -12.00 -6.67
C VAL A 313 15.33 -10.60 -6.74
N THR A 314 16.58 -10.46 -6.33
CA THR A 314 17.33 -9.22 -6.42
C THR A 314 18.66 -9.49 -7.11
N TYR A 315 19.00 -8.66 -8.08
CA TYR A 315 20.28 -8.70 -8.76
C TYR A 315 20.99 -7.36 -8.63
N MET A 316 22.19 -7.37 -8.09
CA MET A 316 23.02 -6.18 -7.89
C MET A 316 24.29 -6.28 -8.72
N LYS A 317 24.53 -5.28 -9.58
CA LYS A 317 25.76 -5.15 -10.37
C LYS A 317 26.29 -3.73 -10.29
N GLY A 318 27.40 -3.56 -9.61
CA GLY A 318 28.02 -2.26 -9.41
C GLY A 318 27.09 -1.28 -8.68
N LYS A 319 26.64 -0.24 -9.38
CA LYS A 319 25.78 0.82 -8.85
C LYS A 319 24.27 0.56 -9.06
N THR A 320 23.94 -0.48 -9.80
CA THR A 320 22.56 -0.80 -10.18
C THR A 320 22.06 -2.01 -9.40
N THR A 321 20.84 -1.91 -8.88
CA THR A 321 20.12 -3.03 -8.30
C THR A 321 18.77 -3.17 -9.02
N VAL A 322 18.47 -4.39 -9.44
CA VAL A 322 17.16 -4.76 -10.01
C VAL A 322 16.50 -5.74 -9.05
N ASN A 323 15.22 -5.55 -8.78
CA ASN A 323 14.44 -6.43 -7.93
C ASN A 323 13.13 -6.81 -8.61
N PHE A 324 12.68 -8.03 -8.33
CA PHE A 324 11.37 -8.54 -8.69
C PHE A 324 10.75 -9.26 -7.51
N ASN A 325 9.50 -8.95 -7.18
CA ASN A 325 8.74 -9.59 -6.10
C ASN A 325 7.33 -9.89 -6.60
N ALA A 326 6.78 -11.01 -6.15
CA ALA A 326 5.43 -11.44 -6.52
C ALA A 326 4.65 -11.91 -5.28
N PRO A 327 4.22 -11.00 -4.39
CA PRO A 327 3.38 -11.39 -3.27
C PRO A 327 2.09 -12.04 -3.75
N MET A 328 1.81 -13.25 -3.24
CA MET A 328 0.63 -14.06 -3.52
C MET A 328 -0.23 -14.11 -2.26
N ALA A 329 -1.46 -13.63 -2.36
CA ALA A 329 -2.36 -13.54 -1.22
C ALA A 329 -2.86 -14.92 -0.78
N VAL A 330 -2.58 -15.28 0.48
CA VAL A 330 -3.02 -16.54 1.11
C VAL A 330 -4.22 -16.33 2.05
N TYR A 331 -4.40 -15.13 2.57
CA TYR A 331 -5.54 -14.79 3.42
C TYR A 331 -6.02 -13.36 3.13
N ARG A 332 -7.34 -13.15 3.16
CA ARG A 332 -7.99 -11.87 2.89
C ARG A 332 -9.17 -11.69 3.84
N ILE A 333 -9.34 -10.50 4.38
CA ILE A 333 -10.50 -10.17 5.19
C ILE A 333 -10.95 -8.73 4.99
N ARG A 334 -12.24 -8.53 4.79
CA ARG A 334 -12.93 -7.23 4.83
C ARG A 334 -13.67 -7.12 6.15
N LYS A 335 -13.13 -6.34 7.08
CA LYS A 335 -13.75 -6.12 8.39
C LYS A 335 -14.88 -5.08 8.33
N GLN A 336 -15.80 -5.13 9.30
CA GLN A 336 -16.80 -4.09 9.47
C GLN A 336 -16.13 -2.73 9.67
N SER A 337 -16.59 -1.71 8.97
CA SER A 337 -16.22 -0.32 9.23
C SER A 337 -16.89 0.19 10.53
N VAL A 338 -16.49 1.37 10.99
CA VAL A 338 -17.19 2.04 12.09
C VAL A 338 -18.67 2.24 11.72
N THR A 339 -18.96 2.72 10.52
CA THR A 339 -20.33 2.91 10.02
C THR A 339 -21.11 1.60 9.89
N ASP A 340 -20.48 0.50 9.46
CA ASP A 340 -21.12 -0.81 9.43
C ASP A 340 -21.61 -1.21 10.83
N LYS A 341 -20.76 -0.98 11.86
CA LYS A 341 -21.09 -1.28 13.27
C LYS A 341 -22.20 -0.37 13.79
N GLU A 342 -22.09 0.94 13.57
CA GLU A 342 -23.13 1.92 14.00
C GLU A 342 -24.51 1.59 13.42
N ILE A 343 -24.58 1.23 12.14
CA ILE A 343 -25.85 0.86 11.51
C ILE A 343 -26.35 -0.49 12.05
N GLN A 344 -25.48 -1.46 12.28
CA GLN A 344 -25.84 -2.73 12.90
C GLN A 344 -26.40 -2.51 14.32
N ASP A 345 -25.75 -1.68 15.13
CA ASP A 345 -26.17 -1.38 16.49
C ASP A 345 -27.52 -0.64 16.52
N ALA A 346 -27.72 0.28 15.56
CA ALA A 346 -28.96 1.04 15.47
C ALA A 346 -30.13 0.22 14.91
N THR A 347 -29.89 -0.77 14.05
CA THR A 347 -30.96 -1.53 13.38
C THR A 347 -31.14 -2.95 13.87
N GLY A 348 -30.19 -3.48 14.66
CA GLY A 348 -30.14 -4.89 15.04
C GLY A 348 -29.84 -5.85 13.89
N VAL A 349 -29.62 -5.36 12.66
CA VAL A 349 -29.35 -6.18 11.48
C VAL A 349 -27.86 -6.24 11.19
N PRO A 350 -27.24 -7.44 11.10
CA PRO A 350 -25.82 -7.58 10.77
C PRO A 350 -25.48 -6.88 9.46
N ARG A 351 -24.54 -5.96 9.50
CA ARG A 351 -24.05 -5.21 8.34
C ARG A 351 -22.57 -5.37 8.19
N ASN A 352 -22.13 -5.77 7.02
CA ASN A 352 -20.72 -5.77 6.63
C ASN A 352 -20.64 -5.50 5.12
N GLY A 353 -19.90 -4.47 4.75
CA GLY A 353 -19.61 -4.20 3.34
C GLY A 353 -18.70 -5.27 2.74
N ASP A 354 -18.67 -5.35 1.42
CA ASP A 354 -17.71 -6.17 0.71
C ASP A 354 -16.58 -5.33 0.07
N ALA A 355 -15.50 -5.99 -0.30
CA ALA A 355 -14.40 -5.38 -1.02
C ALA A 355 -13.75 -6.38 -1.98
N ALA A 356 -13.27 -5.87 -3.13
CA ALA A 356 -12.53 -6.67 -4.10
C ALA A 356 -11.05 -6.74 -3.71
N PHE A 357 -10.48 -7.95 -3.74
CA PHE A 357 -9.08 -8.23 -3.45
C PHE A 357 -8.36 -8.79 -4.66
N ALA A 358 -7.04 -8.64 -4.68
CA ALA A 358 -6.15 -9.26 -5.65
C ALA A 358 -5.72 -10.66 -5.20
N ASP A 359 -5.37 -11.52 -6.15
CA ASP A 359 -4.71 -12.79 -5.87
C ASP A 359 -3.20 -12.63 -5.74
N TYR A 360 -2.64 -11.72 -6.51
CA TYR A 360 -1.21 -11.43 -6.49
C TYR A 360 -0.95 -9.96 -6.85
N LEU A 361 0.24 -9.52 -6.51
CA LEU A 361 0.82 -8.27 -6.96
C LEU A 361 2.15 -8.58 -7.65
N ILE A 362 2.45 -7.95 -8.76
CA ILE A 362 3.76 -7.99 -9.40
C ILE A 362 4.46 -6.68 -9.10
N SER A 363 5.72 -6.77 -8.65
CA SER A 363 6.56 -5.60 -8.40
C SER A 363 7.92 -5.83 -9.05
N ALA A 364 8.33 -4.88 -9.91
CA ALA A 364 9.63 -4.88 -10.56
C ALA A 364 10.28 -3.51 -10.42
N GLY A 365 11.48 -3.46 -9.88
CA GLY A 365 12.16 -2.21 -9.59
C GLY A 365 13.60 -2.17 -10.05
N VAL A 366 14.08 -0.97 -10.28
CA VAL A 366 15.49 -0.66 -10.51
C VAL A 366 15.90 0.51 -9.64
N THR A 367 17.07 0.42 -9.04
CA THR A 367 17.71 1.53 -8.32
C THR A 367 19.13 1.75 -8.85
N TYR A 368 19.54 2.99 -8.86
CA TYR A 368 20.89 3.40 -9.26
C TYR A 368 21.51 4.33 -8.24
N ARG A 369 22.78 4.07 -7.88
CA ARG A 369 23.56 4.88 -6.94
C ARG A 369 24.62 5.71 -7.65
N PHE A 370 24.76 6.96 -7.26
CA PHE A 370 25.76 7.86 -7.79
C PHE A 370 26.38 8.71 -6.67
N ASN A 371 27.46 9.42 -6.98
CA ASN A 371 28.23 10.19 -6.01
C ASN A 371 28.75 9.37 -4.81
N ALA A 372 29.13 8.10 -5.05
CA ALA A 372 29.79 7.33 -4.00
C ALA A 372 31.12 8.02 -3.65
N PRO A 373 31.37 8.32 -2.35
CA PRO A 373 32.68 8.87 -1.93
C PRO A 373 33.80 7.90 -2.28
N LYS A 374 34.98 8.43 -2.64
CA LYS A 374 36.14 7.59 -2.84
C LYS A 374 36.56 6.99 -1.49
N PRO A 375 37.15 5.77 -1.47
CA PRO A 375 37.54 5.11 -0.21
C PRO A 375 38.40 5.97 0.71
N LYS A 376 39.20 6.87 0.16
CA LYS A 376 40.05 7.82 0.92
C LYS A 376 39.26 8.83 1.74
N ASP A 377 38.03 9.18 1.31
CA ASP A 377 37.23 10.23 1.96
C ASP A 377 36.47 9.69 3.18
N ILE A 378 36.44 8.37 3.37
CA ILE A 378 35.71 7.71 4.47
C ILE A 378 36.64 7.52 5.69
N LEU A 379 37.95 7.42 5.46
CA LEU A 379 38.92 7.10 6.51
C LEU A 379 39.51 8.33 7.20
N THR A 380 39.18 9.55 6.78
CA THR A 380 39.72 10.82 7.29
C THR A 380 38.77 11.64 8.15
N LYS A 381 37.70 11.06 8.67
CA LYS A 381 36.78 11.75 9.61
C LYS A 381 36.50 10.94 10.83
#